data_238fae39ab00bd5304d74e0b899e0e13
#
_entry.id   238fae39ab00bd5304d74e0b899e0e13
#
_cell.length_a   1.000
_cell.length_b   1.000
_cell.length_c   1.000
_cell.angle_alpha   90.00
_cell.angle_beta   90.00
_cell.angle_gamma   90.00
#
_symmetry.space_group_name_H-M   'P 1'
#
loop_
_entity.id
_entity.type
_entity.pdbx_description
1 polymer ?
#
loop_
_entity_poly.entity_id
_entity_poly.type
_entity_poly.pdbx_seq_one_letter_code
_entity_poly.pdbx_strand_id
1 'polypeptide(L)'
;AYIVRRTEDKLGTLAYILGKVPGTAIVYTRSRKQTKEAALFLQQAGISADFFHAGLNREEKAIRQHRWKNNECRVMVATNAFGMGIDKPDVRLVVHLDMPGSLEEYFQEAGRVGRDSRKAFAVALCTDTDSFHLKKRIDDEFPEKKLIGKVYEALGDYFRIQEGQGKDIVHNFELTDFYSTCQLPPLQIHHALKLLELSGYIEYCEAIDESSFQTASQITYTHPRVRTNALIIPSSAYEERRERMKKRISKVVEYMNGIHICRSRLLLSYFGEKNTEDCGCCDVCLSKNDSGLNNRDFNAIRDLLLRLLSTRQLLPVTTLLPLLPFPEEKIVTTIRFLAEHDKRFYLKEGKVGIFTDIGNAR
;
A
#
# COMPACT_ATOMS: atom_id res chain seq x y z
N ALA A 1 -0.31 -17.92 -7.06
CA ALA A 1 -0.26 -16.89 -8.10
C ALA A 1 -0.48 -15.51 -7.48
N TYR A 2 0.28 -14.52 -7.91
CA TYR A 2 0.09 -13.11 -7.58
C TYR A 2 -0.73 -12.44 -8.70
N ILE A 3 -1.73 -11.65 -8.33
CA ILE A 3 -2.63 -11.00 -9.27
C ILE A 3 -2.87 -9.56 -8.81
N VAL A 4 -2.76 -8.60 -9.72
CA VAL A 4 -3.23 -7.22 -9.49
C VAL A 4 -4.44 -6.99 -10.40
N ARG A 5 -5.57 -6.65 -9.79
CA ARG A 5 -6.83 -6.42 -10.52
C ARG A 5 -7.31 -4.99 -10.28
N ARG A 6 -7.52 -4.25 -11.37
CA ARG A 6 -8.12 -2.92 -11.32
C ARG A 6 -9.64 -3.02 -11.29
N THR A 7 -10.25 -2.26 -10.41
CA THR A 7 -11.71 -2.21 -10.24
C THR A 7 -12.09 -0.98 -9.44
N GLU A 8 -13.17 -0.32 -9.80
CA GLU A 8 -13.75 0.75 -8.99
C GLU A 8 -14.65 0.20 -7.88
N ASP A 9 -15.23 -0.98 -8.07
CA ASP A 9 -15.99 -1.70 -7.04
C ASP A 9 -15.15 -2.82 -6.41
N LYS A 10 -14.37 -2.47 -5.39
CA LYS A 10 -13.51 -3.43 -4.68
C LYS A 10 -14.32 -4.47 -3.91
N LEU A 11 -15.44 -4.08 -3.27
CA LEU A 11 -16.23 -5.01 -2.45
C LEU A 11 -17.01 -6.00 -3.29
N GLY A 12 -17.67 -5.57 -4.34
CA GLY A 12 -18.34 -6.47 -5.28
C GLY A 12 -17.35 -7.40 -5.98
N THR A 13 -16.18 -6.89 -6.38
CA THR A 13 -15.10 -7.71 -6.95
C THR A 13 -14.56 -8.72 -5.93
N LEU A 14 -14.42 -8.34 -4.66
CA LEU A 14 -14.04 -9.25 -3.58
C LEU A 14 -15.06 -10.40 -3.43
N ALA A 15 -16.34 -10.09 -3.34
CA ALA A 15 -17.41 -11.10 -3.23
C ALA A 15 -17.41 -12.04 -4.44
N TYR A 16 -17.23 -11.50 -5.65
CA TYR A 16 -17.12 -12.30 -6.87
C TYR A 16 -15.93 -13.28 -6.81
N ILE A 17 -14.76 -12.80 -6.42
CA ILE A 17 -13.54 -13.64 -6.32
C ILE A 17 -13.74 -14.73 -5.26
N LEU A 18 -14.29 -14.38 -4.10
CA LEU A 18 -14.60 -15.35 -3.04
C LEU A 18 -15.62 -16.40 -3.51
N GLY A 19 -16.58 -16.03 -4.35
CA GLY A 19 -17.51 -16.98 -4.99
C GLY A 19 -16.83 -17.97 -5.94
N LYS A 20 -15.71 -17.56 -6.57
CA LYS A 20 -14.96 -18.41 -7.54
C LYS A 20 -13.83 -19.22 -6.91
N VAL A 21 -13.26 -18.78 -5.80
CA VAL A 21 -12.14 -19.44 -5.12
C VAL A 21 -12.64 -20.00 -3.80
N PRO A 22 -13.00 -21.30 -3.73
CA PRO A 22 -13.43 -21.94 -2.48
C PRO A 22 -12.28 -22.06 -1.46
N GLY A 23 -12.63 -22.26 -0.19
CA GLY A 23 -11.69 -22.42 0.91
C GLY A 23 -11.47 -21.17 1.73
N THR A 24 -10.56 -21.27 2.70
CA THR A 24 -10.28 -20.20 3.68
C THR A 24 -9.58 -19.01 3.02
N ALA A 25 -9.97 -17.82 3.43
CA ALA A 25 -9.42 -16.57 2.91
C ALA A 25 -9.06 -15.56 4.01
N ILE A 26 -8.10 -14.68 3.68
CA ILE A 26 -7.78 -13.49 4.46
C ILE A 26 -7.96 -12.27 3.56
N VAL A 27 -8.57 -11.23 4.08
CA VAL A 27 -8.75 -9.96 3.39
C VAL A 27 -8.07 -8.85 4.20
N TYR A 28 -7.07 -8.21 3.63
CA TYR A 28 -6.36 -7.13 4.28
C TYR A 28 -6.92 -5.76 3.92
N THR A 29 -7.17 -4.97 4.95
CA THR A 29 -7.51 -3.55 4.87
C THR A 29 -6.60 -2.73 5.80
N ARG A 30 -6.59 -1.43 5.64
CA ARG A 30 -5.72 -0.59 6.48
C ARG A 30 -6.39 -0.02 7.71
N SER A 31 -7.71 0.12 7.74
CA SER A 31 -8.42 0.74 8.85
C SER A 31 -9.28 -0.24 9.63
N ARG A 32 -9.36 -0.04 10.96
CA ARG A 32 -10.24 -0.82 11.83
C ARG A 32 -11.70 -0.74 11.37
N LYS A 33 -12.13 0.43 10.92
CA LYS A 33 -13.49 0.66 10.41
C LYS A 33 -13.76 -0.18 9.16
N GLN A 34 -12.87 -0.15 8.17
CA GLN A 34 -13.01 -0.92 6.94
C GLN A 34 -13.03 -2.44 7.19
N THR A 35 -12.33 -2.96 8.23
CA THR A 35 -12.41 -4.40 8.54
C THR A 35 -13.83 -4.82 8.89
N LYS A 36 -14.52 -4.01 9.70
CA LYS A 36 -15.92 -4.26 10.10
C LYS A 36 -16.88 -4.12 8.92
N GLU A 37 -16.75 -3.03 8.16
CA GLU A 37 -17.59 -2.74 6.99
C GLU A 37 -17.49 -3.84 5.92
N ALA A 38 -16.28 -4.26 5.57
CA ALA A 38 -16.07 -5.30 4.58
C ALA A 38 -16.56 -6.68 5.07
N ALA A 39 -16.35 -7.01 6.36
CA ALA A 39 -16.87 -8.25 6.93
C ALA A 39 -18.41 -8.27 6.91
N LEU A 40 -19.07 -7.18 7.28
CA LEU A 40 -20.52 -7.04 7.26
C LEU A 40 -21.06 -7.15 5.82
N PHE A 41 -20.43 -6.49 4.85
CA PHE A 41 -20.79 -6.60 3.45
C PHE A 41 -20.74 -8.06 2.96
N LEU A 42 -19.67 -8.80 3.30
CA LEU A 42 -19.53 -10.20 2.93
C LEU A 42 -20.62 -11.09 3.58
N GLN A 43 -20.94 -10.84 4.85
CA GLN A 43 -22.02 -11.54 5.56
C GLN A 43 -23.39 -11.30 4.88
N GLN A 44 -23.68 -10.06 4.49
CA GLN A 44 -24.90 -9.71 3.73
C GLN A 44 -24.94 -10.38 2.36
N ALA A 45 -23.77 -10.62 1.74
CA ALA A 45 -23.64 -11.39 0.51
C ALA A 45 -23.68 -12.93 0.72
N GLY A 46 -23.98 -13.41 1.93
CA GLY A 46 -24.06 -14.84 2.24
C GLY A 46 -22.70 -15.53 2.41
N ILE A 47 -21.62 -14.78 2.57
CA ILE A 47 -20.26 -15.30 2.76
C ILE A 47 -19.91 -15.24 4.24
N SER A 48 -19.56 -16.40 4.86
CA SER A 48 -19.14 -16.46 6.25
C SER A 48 -17.82 -15.66 6.43
N ALA A 49 -17.90 -14.54 7.13
CA ALA A 49 -16.80 -13.62 7.35
C ALA A 49 -16.81 -13.09 8.79
N ASP A 50 -15.63 -12.75 9.29
CA ASP A 50 -15.42 -12.07 10.56
C ASP A 50 -14.31 -11.04 10.40
N PHE A 51 -14.08 -10.18 11.39
CA PHE A 51 -13.06 -9.14 11.31
C PHE A 51 -12.07 -9.23 12.46
N PHE A 52 -10.83 -8.72 12.22
CA PHE A 52 -9.76 -8.73 13.20
C PHE A 52 -8.90 -7.45 13.09
N HIS A 53 -8.66 -6.79 14.23
CA HIS A 53 -7.76 -5.64 14.32
C HIS A 53 -7.16 -5.48 15.71
N ALA A 54 -6.14 -4.66 15.85
CA ALA A 54 -5.40 -4.47 17.11
C ALA A 54 -6.30 -3.99 18.27
N GLY A 55 -7.34 -3.17 17.97
CA GLY A 55 -8.26 -2.62 18.95
C GLY A 55 -9.31 -3.60 19.51
N LEU A 56 -9.32 -4.87 19.10
CA LEU A 56 -10.12 -5.91 19.77
C LEU A 56 -9.45 -6.29 21.09
N ASN A 57 -10.26 -6.63 22.12
CA ASN A 57 -9.73 -7.16 23.36
C ASN A 57 -9.11 -8.58 23.16
N ARG A 58 -8.41 -9.07 24.15
CA ARG A 58 -7.68 -10.34 24.06
C ARG A 58 -8.59 -11.55 23.80
N GLU A 59 -9.75 -11.55 24.45
CA GLU A 59 -10.72 -12.63 24.34
C GLU A 59 -11.37 -12.66 22.94
N GLU A 60 -11.84 -11.52 22.45
CA GLU A 60 -12.38 -11.40 21.09
C GLU A 60 -11.37 -11.84 20.04
N LYS A 61 -10.11 -11.43 20.16
CA LYS A 61 -9.03 -11.86 19.28
C LYS A 61 -8.89 -13.38 19.27
N ALA A 62 -8.89 -14.00 20.45
CA ALA A 62 -8.74 -15.45 20.59
C ALA A 62 -9.92 -16.21 19.97
N ILE A 63 -11.15 -15.79 20.26
CA ILE A 63 -12.38 -16.41 19.74
C ILE A 63 -12.43 -16.33 18.20
N ARG A 64 -12.23 -15.13 17.63
CA ARG A 64 -12.30 -14.94 16.16
C ARG A 64 -11.21 -15.72 15.44
N GLN A 65 -9.99 -15.70 15.96
CA GLN A 65 -8.87 -16.46 15.40
C GLN A 65 -9.13 -17.98 15.48
N HIS A 66 -9.66 -18.49 16.58
CA HIS A 66 -10.01 -19.88 16.75
C HIS A 66 -11.07 -20.33 15.74
N ARG A 67 -12.17 -19.59 15.62
CA ARG A 67 -13.25 -19.86 14.66
C ARG A 67 -12.72 -19.93 13.23
N TRP A 68 -11.86 -18.98 12.85
CA TRP A 68 -11.28 -18.99 11.51
C TRP A 68 -10.29 -20.16 11.30
N LYS A 69 -9.47 -20.49 12.30
CA LYS A 69 -8.57 -21.64 12.22
C LYS A 69 -9.31 -22.97 12.04
N ASN A 70 -10.45 -23.11 12.69
CA ASN A 70 -11.28 -24.34 12.65
C ASN A 70 -12.28 -24.37 11.49
N ASN A 71 -12.20 -23.43 10.54
CA ASN A 71 -13.13 -23.29 9.41
C ASN A 71 -14.59 -23.00 9.78
N GLU A 72 -14.87 -22.57 11.00
CA GLU A 72 -16.19 -22.09 11.42
C GLU A 72 -16.50 -20.70 10.82
N CYS A 73 -15.45 -19.96 10.49
CA CYS A 73 -15.48 -18.74 9.72
C CYS A 73 -14.56 -18.89 8.50
N ARG A 74 -15.08 -18.62 7.31
CA ARG A 74 -14.34 -18.80 6.06
C ARG A 74 -13.38 -17.67 5.77
N VAL A 75 -13.81 -16.42 5.99
CA VAL A 75 -13.06 -15.21 5.59
C VAL A 75 -12.73 -14.39 6.83
N MET A 76 -11.46 -14.08 7.03
CA MET A 76 -11.02 -13.12 8.03
C MET A 76 -10.66 -11.79 7.35
N VAL A 77 -11.42 -10.74 7.63
CA VAL A 77 -11.11 -9.37 7.19
C VAL A 77 -10.28 -8.70 8.28
N ALA A 78 -9.06 -8.29 7.97
CA ALA A 78 -8.13 -7.88 9.00
C ALA A 78 -7.23 -6.71 8.61
N THR A 79 -6.70 -6.02 9.62
CA THR A 79 -5.49 -5.20 9.47
C THR A 79 -4.25 -6.09 9.57
N ASN A 80 -3.07 -5.50 9.36
CA ASN A 80 -1.77 -6.20 9.55
C ASN A 80 -1.58 -6.82 10.95
N ALA A 81 -2.41 -6.45 11.94
CA ALA A 81 -2.42 -7.09 13.26
C ALA A 81 -2.78 -8.60 13.20
N PHE A 82 -3.46 -9.05 12.15
CA PHE A 82 -3.76 -10.45 11.90
C PHE A 82 -2.69 -11.08 11.04
N GLY A 83 -1.71 -11.67 11.68
CA GLY A 83 -0.63 -12.25 10.88
C GLY A 83 0.47 -12.88 11.71
N MET A 84 1.00 -12.21 12.71
CA MET A 84 2.06 -12.78 13.55
C MET A 84 1.57 -14.05 14.24
N GLY A 85 2.30 -15.18 14.02
CA GLY A 85 1.95 -16.46 14.62
C GLY A 85 0.77 -17.21 13.99
N ILE A 86 0.24 -16.75 12.86
CA ILE A 86 -0.77 -17.52 12.11
C ILE A 86 -0.08 -18.51 11.19
N ASP A 87 -0.23 -19.78 11.53
CA ASP A 87 0.11 -20.91 10.68
C ASP A 87 -1.15 -21.71 10.37
N LYS A 88 -1.67 -21.54 9.15
CA LYS A 88 -2.80 -22.25 8.57
C LYS A 88 -2.43 -22.60 7.14
N PRO A 89 -2.14 -23.88 6.84
CA PRO A 89 -1.57 -24.27 5.54
C PRO A 89 -2.57 -24.16 4.38
N ASP A 90 -3.87 -24.30 4.66
CA ASP A 90 -4.95 -24.40 3.69
C ASP A 90 -5.61 -23.04 3.30
N VAL A 91 -4.92 -21.93 3.51
CA VAL A 91 -5.39 -20.62 3.02
C VAL A 91 -5.33 -20.59 1.49
N ARG A 92 -6.48 -20.43 0.84
CA ARG A 92 -6.60 -20.45 -0.63
C ARG A 92 -6.50 -19.06 -1.25
N LEU A 93 -6.83 -18.02 -0.49
CA LEU A 93 -6.90 -16.68 -1.02
C LEU A 93 -6.44 -15.66 0.02
N VAL A 94 -5.57 -14.74 -0.38
CA VAL A 94 -5.32 -13.48 0.31
C VAL A 94 -5.71 -12.35 -0.63
N VAL A 95 -6.55 -11.43 -0.16
CA VAL A 95 -6.94 -10.24 -0.92
C VAL A 95 -6.52 -8.99 -0.18
N HIS A 96 -5.86 -8.09 -0.88
CA HIS A 96 -5.58 -6.73 -0.39
C HIS A 96 -6.62 -5.78 -0.99
N LEU A 97 -7.51 -5.24 -0.16
CA LEU A 97 -8.39 -4.12 -0.53
C LEU A 97 -7.62 -2.81 -0.58
N ASP A 98 -6.60 -2.69 0.30
CA ASP A 98 -5.66 -1.58 0.32
C ASP A 98 -4.24 -2.13 0.27
N MET A 99 -3.41 -1.59 -0.60
CA MET A 99 -2.00 -1.98 -0.65
C MET A 99 -1.26 -1.51 0.61
N PRO A 100 -0.38 -2.34 1.17
CA PRO A 100 0.49 -1.95 2.27
C PRO A 100 1.50 -0.87 1.83
N GLY A 101 2.19 -0.29 2.81
CA GLY A 101 3.16 0.78 2.58
C GLY A 101 4.49 0.31 2.01
N SER A 102 4.71 -1.01 1.95
CA SER A 102 5.94 -1.60 1.45
C SER A 102 5.70 -2.96 0.80
N LEU A 103 6.62 -3.39 -0.07
CA LEU A 103 6.57 -4.73 -0.67
C LEU A 103 6.94 -5.82 0.33
N GLU A 104 7.68 -5.50 1.39
CA GLU A 104 7.98 -6.41 2.50
C GLU A 104 6.69 -6.82 3.23
N GLU A 105 5.86 -5.83 3.60
CA GLU A 105 4.54 -6.09 4.21
C GLU A 105 3.66 -6.91 3.26
N TYR A 106 3.57 -6.50 1.99
CA TYR A 106 2.80 -7.22 0.99
C TYR A 106 3.25 -8.67 0.85
N PHE A 107 4.56 -8.92 0.74
CA PHE A 107 5.10 -10.26 0.59
C PHE A 107 4.84 -11.13 1.82
N GLN A 108 4.97 -10.57 3.01
CA GLN A 108 4.68 -11.26 4.27
C GLN A 108 3.20 -11.65 4.40
N GLU A 109 2.29 -10.75 4.00
CA GLU A 109 0.85 -10.99 4.03
C GLU A 109 0.41 -11.94 2.92
N ALA A 110 0.85 -11.71 1.70
CA ALA A 110 0.59 -12.56 0.55
C ALA A 110 1.19 -13.98 0.70
N GLY A 111 2.34 -14.12 1.38
CA GLY A 111 3.00 -15.40 1.65
C GLY A 111 2.25 -16.34 2.60
N ARG A 112 1.06 -15.96 3.07
CA ARG A 112 0.20 -16.83 3.90
C ARG A 112 -0.61 -17.84 3.10
N VAL A 113 -0.71 -17.65 1.77
CA VAL A 113 -1.45 -18.57 0.91
C VAL A 113 -0.67 -19.83 0.57
N GLY A 114 -1.37 -20.96 0.49
CA GLY A 114 -0.88 -22.18 -0.16
C GLY A 114 0.35 -22.82 0.48
N ARG A 115 0.51 -22.75 1.79
CA ARG A 115 1.62 -23.41 2.50
C ARG A 115 1.59 -24.93 2.41
N ASP A 116 0.49 -25.50 1.96
CA ASP A 116 0.31 -26.90 1.65
C ASP A 116 0.66 -27.25 0.18
N SER A 117 1.31 -26.35 -0.53
CA SER A 117 1.71 -26.50 -1.95
C SER A 117 0.54 -26.64 -2.93
N ARG A 118 -0.71 -26.41 -2.50
CA ARG A 118 -1.88 -26.41 -3.39
C ARG A 118 -2.07 -25.03 -4.01
N LYS A 119 -2.79 -25.00 -5.15
CA LYS A 119 -3.10 -23.75 -5.87
C LYS A 119 -3.77 -22.74 -4.95
N ALA A 120 -3.19 -21.55 -4.88
CA ALA A 120 -3.67 -20.44 -4.06
C ALA A 120 -3.34 -19.10 -4.71
N PHE A 121 -4.05 -18.05 -4.31
CA PHE A 121 -3.98 -16.74 -4.97
C PHE A 121 -3.77 -15.63 -3.96
N ALA A 122 -2.85 -14.72 -4.29
CA ALA A 122 -2.71 -13.43 -3.63
C ALA A 122 -3.16 -12.34 -4.61
N VAL A 123 -4.25 -11.67 -4.29
CA VAL A 123 -4.91 -10.69 -5.16
C VAL A 123 -4.85 -9.30 -4.54
N ALA A 124 -4.34 -8.33 -5.28
CA ALA A 124 -4.43 -6.91 -4.92
C ALA A 124 -5.53 -6.24 -5.75
N LEU A 125 -6.53 -5.66 -5.10
CA LEU A 125 -7.58 -4.87 -5.74
C LEU A 125 -7.19 -3.41 -5.71
N CYS A 126 -7.04 -2.80 -6.87
CA CYS A 126 -6.55 -1.43 -7.02
C CYS A 126 -7.53 -0.59 -7.82
N THR A 127 -7.68 0.68 -7.40
CA THR A 127 -8.31 1.75 -8.18
C THR A 127 -7.25 2.62 -8.83
N ASP A 128 -7.64 3.51 -9.72
CA ASP A 128 -6.71 4.49 -10.31
C ASP A 128 -6.22 5.51 -9.27
N THR A 129 -6.99 5.76 -8.20
CA THR A 129 -6.66 6.71 -7.14
C THR A 129 -5.75 6.15 -6.04
N ASP A 130 -5.59 4.83 -5.94
CA ASP A 130 -4.79 4.22 -4.85
C ASP A 130 -3.32 4.69 -4.85
N SER A 131 -2.73 4.88 -6.03
CA SER A 131 -1.37 5.41 -6.14
C SER A 131 -1.24 6.83 -5.58
N PHE A 132 -2.26 7.66 -5.75
CA PHE A 132 -2.32 9.00 -5.17
C PHE A 132 -2.45 8.92 -3.64
N HIS A 133 -3.36 8.10 -3.14
CA HIS A 133 -3.55 7.92 -1.70
C HIS A 133 -2.31 7.37 -1.00
N LEU A 134 -1.59 6.42 -1.61
CA LEU A 134 -0.31 5.93 -1.09
C LEU A 134 0.75 7.03 -0.98
N LYS A 135 0.86 7.88 -2.01
CA LYS A 135 1.82 9.01 -2.00
C LYS A 135 1.43 10.07 -0.97
N LYS A 136 0.15 10.40 -0.85
CA LYS A 136 -0.36 11.36 0.13
C LYS A 136 -0.01 10.97 1.56
N ARG A 137 0.05 9.67 1.87
CA ARG A 137 0.46 9.19 3.20
C ARG A 137 1.86 9.66 3.61
N ILE A 138 2.77 9.90 2.65
CA ILE A 138 4.11 10.42 2.95
C ILE A 138 3.99 11.81 3.56
N ASP A 139 3.13 12.66 2.99
CA ASP A 139 2.95 14.03 3.46
C ASP A 139 2.12 14.07 4.76
N ASP A 140 1.21 13.12 4.96
CA ASP A 140 0.47 12.97 6.21
C ASP A 140 1.41 12.53 7.35
N GLU A 141 2.29 11.53 7.13
CA GLU A 141 3.21 10.99 8.16
C GLU A 141 4.40 11.92 8.42
N PHE A 142 4.80 12.71 7.43
CA PHE A 142 5.89 13.68 7.51
C PHE A 142 5.36 15.09 7.18
N PRO A 143 4.56 15.70 8.05
CA PRO A 143 4.09 17.07 7.86
C PRO A 143 5.26 18.06 7.81
N GLU A 144 5.05 19.21 7.19
CA GLU A 144 6.08 20.24 7.09
C GLU A 144 6.66 20.59 8.46
N LYS A 145 7.99 20.82 8.54
CA LYS A 145 8.67 21.18 9.80
C LYS A 145 8.05 22.40 10.48
N LYS A 146 7.52 23.34 9.69
CA LYS A 146 6.80 24.49 10.22
C LYS A 146 5.54 24.09 11.01
N LEU A 147 4.84 23.06 10.57
CA LEU A 147 3.67 22.53 11.27
C LEU A 147 4.08 21.82 12.57
N ILE A 148 5.19 21.06 12.55
CA ILE A 148 5.74 20.44 13.76
C ILE A 148 6.06 21.51 14.81
N GLY A 149 6.68 22.63 14.38
CA GLY A 149 6.93 23.78 15.25
C GLY A 149 5.66 24.37 15.85
N LYS A 150 4.60 24.54 15.02
CA LYS A 150 3.29 25.03 15.52
C LYS A 150 2.66 24.09 16.56
N VAL A 151 2.76 22.78 16.37
CA VAL A 151 2.25 21.80 17.35
C VAL A 151 3.05 21.87 18.63
N TYR A 152 4.37 22.01 18.57
CA TYR A 152 5.25 22.18 19.73
C TYR A 152 4.91 23.48 20.52
N GLU A 153 4.67 24.57 19.80
CA GLU A 153 4.23 25.84 20.40
C GLU A 153 2.87 25.68 21.09
N ALA A 154 1.89 25.09 20.38
CA ALA A 154 0.56 24.84 20.91
C ALA A 154 0.58 23.95 22.18
N LEU A 155 1.47 22.97 22.27
CA LEU A 155 1.68 22.17 23.49
C LEU A 155 2.12 23.03 24.67
N GLY A 156 3.10 23.92 24.44
CA GLY A 156 3.59 24.80 25.46
C GLY A 156 2.51 25.77 25.99
N ASP A 157 1.66 26.25 25.09
CA ASP A 157 0.57 27.18 25.42
C ASP A 157 -0.58 26.43 26.13
N TYR A 158 -0.93 25.25 25.66
CA TYR A 158 -1.95 24.38 26.25
C TYR A 158 -1.64 24.04 27.71
N PHE A 159 -0.41 23.65 28.00
CA PHE A 159 0.04 23.34 29.36
C PHE A 159 0.58 24.55 30.14
N ARG A 160 0.57 25.75 29.53
CA ARG A 160 1.10 27.01 30.12
C ARG A 160 2.57 26.88 30.56
N ILE A 161 3.38 26.16 29.79
CA ILE A 161 4.80 25.96 30.05
C ILE A 161 5.58 27.12 29.44
N GLN A 162 6.35 27.84 30.24
CA GLN A 162 7.22 28.92 29.74
C GLN A 162 8.52 28.36 29.15
N GLU A 163 9.18 29.15 28.29
CA GLU A 163 10.51 28.82 27.81
C GLU A 163 11.48 28.58 28.97
N GLY A 164 12.32 27.57 28.86
CA GLY A 164 13.26 27.15 29.90
C GLY A 164 12.64 26.31 31.03
N GLN A 165 11.36 25.98 30.95
CA GLN A 165 10.63 25.20 31.98
C GLN A 165 10.07 23.88 31.44
N GLY A 166 9.40 23.10 32.26
CA GLY A 166 8.57 21.94 31.92
C GLY A 166 9.32 20.62 31.84
N LYS A 167 10.63 20.59 32.04
CA LYS A 167 11.43 19.36 31.98
C LYS A 167 10.95 18.35 33.04
N ASP A 168 10.82 17.07 32.64
CA ASP A 168 10.50 15.90 33.47
C ASP A 168 9.15 16.00 34.20
N ILE A 169 8.27 16.94 33.78
CA ILE A 169 6.91 17.07 34.33
C ILE A 169 5.95 16.33 33.41
N VAL A 170 5.18 15.39 34.00
CA VAL A 170 4.16 14.63 33.30
C VAL A 170 2.87 15.44 33.20
N HIS A 171 2.40 15.65 32.00
CA HIS A 171 1.12 16.32 31.71
C HIS A 171 0.13 15.33 31.14
N ASN A 172 -1.02 15.16 31.79
CA ASN A 172 -2.14 14.38 31.28
C ASN A 172 -3.08 15.28 30.47
N PHE A 173 -3.61 14.79 29.36
CA PHE A 173 -4.55 15.53 28.53
C PHE A 173 -5.40 14.62 27.66
N GLU A 174 -6.56 15.17 27.25
CA GLU A 174 -7.41 14.54 26.26
C GLU A 174 -7.01 15.00 24.85
N LEU A 175 -6.68 14.06 23.98
CA LEU A 175 -6.27 14.36 22.60
C LEU A 175 -7.31 15.14 21.82
N THR A 176 -8.61 14.84 22.02
CA THR A 176 -9.72 15.53 21.37
C THR A 176 -9.78 17.01 21.74
N ASP A 177 -9.50 17.33 22.99
CA ASP A 177 -9.45 18.70 23.50
C ASP A 177 -8.24 19.45 22.89
N PHE A 178 -7.07 18.82 22.89
CA PHE A 178 -5.88 19.37 22.27
C PHE A 178 -6.04 19.59 20.75
N TYR A 179 -6.69 18.66 20.02
CA TYR A 179 -7.00 18.83 18.61
C TYR A 179 -7.87 20.05 18.33
N SER A 180 -8.87 20.29 19.20
CA SER A 180 -9.74 21.46 19.10
C SER A 180 -8.98 22.78 19.29
N THR A 181 -8.00 22.78 20.20
CA THR A 181 -7.16 23.93 20.50
C THR A 181 -6.21 24.27 19.36
N CYS A 182 -5.59 23.25 18.72
CA CYS A 182 -4.62 23.44 17.66
C CYS A 182 -5.18 23.94 16.33
N GLN A 183 -6.46 23.71 16.06
CA GLN A 183 -7.11 24.03 14.76
C GLN A 183 -6.38 23.41 13.55
N LEU A 184 -5.75 22.26 13.73
CA LEU A 184 -5.04 21.50 12.71
C LEU A 184 -5.69 20.11 12.55
N PRO A 185 -5.52 19.44 11.40
CA PRO A 185 -6.03 18.10 11.20
C PRO A 185 -5.48 17.13 12.26
N PRO A 186 -6.32 16.33 12.96
CA PRO A 186 -5.90 15.43 14.02
C PRO A 186 -4.76 14.50 13.64
N LEU A 187 -4.79 13.94 12.41
CA LEU A 187 -3.75 13.06 11.89
C LEU A 187 -2.38 13.76 11.81
N GLN A 188 -2.36 15.01 11.37
CA GLN A 188 -1.12 15.78 11.27
C GLN A 188 -0.56 16.13 12.66
N ILE A 189 -1.43 16.44 13.64
CA ILE A 189 -1.02 16.67 15.03
C ILE A 189 -0.41 15.38 15.60
N HIS A 190 -1.07 14.24 15.42
CA HIS A 190 -0.56 12.95 15.89
C HIS A 190 0.84 12.66 15.34
N HIS A 191 1.05 12.83 14.03
CA HIS A 191 2.36 12.60 13.42
C HIS A 191 3.40 13.63 13.86
N ALA A 192 3.01 14.89 14.07
CA ALA A 192 3.92 15.90 14.62
C ALA A 192 4.37 15.55 16.05
N LEU A 193 3.46 15.07 16.92
CA LEU A 193 3.81 14.58 18.26
C LEU A 193 4.81 13.42 18.20
N LYS A 194 4.57 12.44 17.31
CA LYS A 194 5.52 11.33 17.10
C LYS A 194 6.88 11.78 16.58
N LEU A 195 6.94 12.79 15.73
CA LEU A 195 8.20 13.35 15.23
C LEU A 195 8.92 14.15 16.32
N LEU A 196 8.23 14.87 17.18
CA LEU A 196 8.80 15.54 18.35
C LEU A 196 9.38 14.52 19.36
N GLU A 197 8.68 13.40 19.58
CA GLU A 197 9.16 12.28 20.39
C GLU A 197 10.45 11.68 19.77
N LEU A 198 10.43 11.34 18.49
CA LEU A 198 11.60 10.82 17.77
C LEU A 198 12.79 11.81 17.74
N SER A 199 12.49 13.10 17.84
CA SER A 199 13.50 14.15 17.90
C SER A 199 14.02 14.41 19.31
N GLY A 200 13.46 13.72 20.32
CA GLY A 200 13.91 13.78 21.69
C GLY A 200 13.44 15.01 22.46
N TYR A 201 12.39 15.71 22.02
CA TYR A 201 11.84 16.88 22.74
C TYR A 201 10.77 16.51 23.76
N ILE A 202 10.03 15.45 23.50
CA ILE A 202 8.96 14.95 24.37
C ILE A 202 9.00 13.43 24.46
N GLU A 203 8.46 12.88 25.52
CA GLU A 203 7.94 11.51 25.59
C GLU A 203 6.43 11.60 25.44
N TYR A 204 5.85 10.82 24.51
CA TYR A 204 4.43 10.84 24.21
C TYR A 204 3.83 9.44 24.37
N CYS A 205 2.96 9.30 25.35
CA CYS A 205 2.19 8.08 25.59
C CYS A 205 0.72 8.34 25.26
N GLU A 206 0.22 7.65 24.24
CA GLU A 206 -1.16 7.75 23.82
C GLU A 206 -2.04 6.86 24.70
N ALA A 207 -3.22 7.35 25.10
CA ALA A 207 -4.21 6.53 25.78
C ALA A 207 -4.60 5.35 24.88
N ILE A 208 -4.33 4.14 25.35
CA ILE A 208 -4.67 2.91 24.64
C ILE A 208 -5.99 2.41 25.19
N ASP A 209 -7.08 2.71 24.46
CA ASP A 209 -8.39 2.06 24.55
C ASP A 209 -9.04 1.92 25.97
N GLU A 210 -10.39 1.87 25.99
CA GLU A 210 -11.24 1.79 27.18
C GLU A 210 -10.96 0.61 28.13
N SER A 211 -10.12 -0.35 27.74
CA SER A 211 -9.72 -1.50 28.55
C SER A 211 -8.41 -1.32 29.33
N SER A 212 -7.69 -0.23 29.10
CA SER A 212 -6.46 0.08 29.86
C SER A 212 -6.78 1.05 31.00
N PHE A 213 -6.09 0.89 32.13
CA PHE A 213 -6.20 1.81 33.28
C PHE A 213 -5.77 3.26 32.98
N GLN A 214 -5.32 3.55 31.75
CA GLN A 214 -4.87 4.86 31.30
C GLN A 214 -5.96 5.53 30.47
N THR A 215 -6.67 6.46 31.09
CA THR A 215 -7.81 7.18 30.49
C THR A 215 -7.40 8.43 29.71
N ALA A 216 -6.19 8.93 29.88
CA ALA A 216 -5.70 10.14 29.25
C ALA A 216 -4.33 9.93 28.59
N SER A 217 -4.07 10.62 27.49
CA SER A 217 -2.75 10.69 26.89
C SER A 217 -1.80 11.48 27.78
N GLN A 218 -0.49 11.16 27.70
CA GLN A 218 0.52 11.80 28.54
C GLN A 218 1.63 12.37 27.66
N ILE A 219 2.13 13.55 28.07
CA ILE A 219 3.33 14.17 27.52
C ILE A 219 4.27 14.57 28.64
N THR A 220 5.55 14.29 28.42
CA THR A 220 6.63 14.75 29.29
C THR A 220 7.69 15.44 28.42
N TYR A 221 8.10 16.66 28.76
CA TYR A 221 9.22 17.33 28.11
C TYR A 221 10.53 16.72 28.61
N THR A 222 11.35 16.20 27.71
CA THR A 222 12.66 15.61 28.04
C THR A 222 13.73 16.66 28.34
N HIS A 223 13.50 17.89 27.83
CA HIS A 223 14.36 19.06 28.03
C HIS A 223 13.50 20.28 28.40
N PRO A 224 14.04 21.34 29.00
CA PRO A 224 13.31 22.59 29.16
C PRO A 224 12.77 23.07 27.82
N ARG A 225 11.53 23.58 27.79
CA ARG A 225 10.89 24.10 26.58
C ARG A 225 11.81 25.11 25.89
N VAL A 226 12.15 24.85 24.63
CA VAL A 226 12.94 25.74 23.79
C VAL A 226 12.04 26.64 22.96
N ARG A 227 12.57 27.72 22.40
CA ARG A 227 11.87 28.54 21.41
C ARG A 227 11.62 27.72 20.14
N THR A 228 10.49 27.94 19.50
CA THR A 228 10.09 27.24 18.26
C THR A 228 11.15 27.40 17.15
N ASN A 229 11.79 28.58 17.06
CA ASN A 229 12.86 28.81 16.09
C ASN A 229 14.19 28.10 16.43
N ALA A 230 14.37 27.64 17.67
CA ALA A 230 15.51 26.82 18.11
C ALA A 230 15.21 25.31 18.04
N LEU A 231 14.00 24.92 17.59
CA LEU A 231 13.62 23.52 17.43
C LEU A 231 14.37 22.90 16.25
N ILE A 232 15.23 21.94 16.53
CA ILE A 232 16.00 21.22 15.50
C ILE A 232 15.41 19.82 15.34
N ILE A 233 14.83 19.52 14.17
CA ILE A 233 14.37 18.19 13.84
C ILE A 233 15.52 17.46 13.13
N PRO A 234 16.11 16.41 13.74
CA PRO A 234 17.24 15.69 13.17
C PRO A 234 16.88 15.05 11.82
N SER A 235 17.85 15.02 10.89
CA SER A 235 17.66 14.37 9.58
C SER A 235 17.29 12.89 9.72
N SER A 236 17.87 12.21 10.69
CA SER A 236 17.54 10.80 11.01
C SER A 236 16.10 10.58 11.44
N ALA A 237 15.46 11.57 12.07
CA ALA A 237 14.07 11.51 12.50
C ALA A 237 13.10 11.88 11.36
N TYR A 238 13.48 12.73 10.46
CA TYR A 238 12.59 13.29 9.42
C TYR A 238 13.03 12.93 8.00
N GLU A 239 14.10 13.54 7.44
CA GLU A 239 14.46 13.42 6.03
C GLU A 239 14.77 11.98 5.62
N GLU A 240 15.57 11.28 6.39
CA GLU A 240 15.97 9.90 6.07
C GLU A 240 14.79 8.93 6.17
N ARG A 241 13.90 9.13 7.15
CA ARG A 241 12.69 8.31 7.29
C ARG A 241 11.70 8.60 6.17
N ARG A 242 11.49 9.89 5.84
CA ARG A 242 10.62 10.32 4.73
C ARG A 242 11.10 9.76 3.40
N GLU A 243 12.40 9.82 3.13
CA GLU A 243 12.97 9.30 1.88
C GLU A 243 12.89 7.76 1.82
N ARG A 244 13.10 7.06 2.94
CA ARG A 244 12.89 5.60 3.01
C ARG A 244 11.44 5.22 2.73
N MET A 245 10.48 5.92 3.33
CA MET A 245 9.06 5.68 3.07
C MET A 245 8.70 5.96 1.61
N LYS A 246 9.20 7.06 1.05
CA LYS A 246 9.00 7.41 -0.36
C LYS A 246 9.52 6.33 -1.30
N LYS A 247 10.72 5.79 -1.06
CA LYS A 247 11.29 4.69 -1.84
C LYS A 247 10.43 3.43 -1.75
N ARG A 248 9.99 3.05 -0.55
CA ARG A 248 9.10 1.88 -0.35
C ARG A 248 7.77 2.04 -1.08
N ILE A 249 7.10 3.16 -0.90
CA ILE A 249 5.82 3.46 -1.58
C ILE A 249 6.01 3.50 -3.11
N SER A 250 7.10 4.07 -3.61
CA SER A 250 7.41 4.06 -5.04
C SER A 250 7.48 2.63 -5.60
N LYS A 251 8.07 1.69 -4.85
CA LYS A 251 8.12 0.28 -5.26
C LYS A 251 6.77 -0.42 -5.22
N VAL A 252 5.91 -0.08 -4.26
CA VAL A 252 4.53 -0.57 -4.23
C VAL A 252 3.75 -0.05 -5.44
N VAL A 253 3.87 1.23 -5.75
CA VAL A 253 3.21 1.84 -6.92
C VAL A 253 3.72 1.23 -8.23
N GLU A 254 5.03 0.97 -8.34
CA GLU A 254 5.63 0.27 -9.47
C GLU A 254 5.05 -1.15 -9.62
N TYR A 255 4.90 -1.88 -8.51
CA TYR A 255 4.27 -3.21 -8.49
C TYR A 255 2.81 -3.18 -8.91
N MET A 256 2.01 -2.22 -8.39
CA MET A 256 0.59 -2.08 -8.73
C MET A 256 0.37 -1.74 -10.21
N ASN A 257 1.21 -0.88 -10.76
CA ASN A 257 1.04 -0.34 -12.11
C ASN A 257 1.82 -1.12 -13.17
N GLY A 258 2.75 -1.98 -12.78
CA GLY A 258 3.58 -2.74 -13.72
C GLY A 258 2.76 -3.79 -14.46
N ILE A 259 2.74 -3.73 -15.79
CA ILE A 259 2.01 -4.67 -16.67
C ILE A 259 2.95 -5.50 -17.53
N HIS A 260 4.26 -5.30 -17.43
CA HIS A 260 5.25 -5.90 -18.33
C HIS A 260 6.17 -6.92 -17.65
N ILE A 261 6.34 -6.82 -16.33
CA ILE A 261 7.22 -7.70 -15.57
C ILE A 261 6.39 -8.66 -14.75
N CYS A 262 6.71 -9.94 -14.80
CA CYS A 262 6.08 -10.96 -13.97
C CYS A 262 6.05 -10.54 -12.50
N ARG A 263 4.90 -10.70 -11.83
CA ARG A 263 4.70 -10.28 -10.43
C ARG A 263 5.69 -10.96 -9.47
N SER A 264 5.88 -12.25 -9.60
CA SER A 264 6.87 -12.99 -8.79
C SER A 264 8.28 -12.49 -9.03
N ARG A 265 8.67 -12.30 -10.30
CA ARG A 265 9.99 -11.79 -10.68
C ARG A 265 10.26 -10.41 -10.12
N LEU A 266 9.26 -9.51 -10.13
CA LEU A 266 9.38 -8.17 -9.56
C LEU A 266 9.61 -8.23 -8.04
N LEU A 267 8.85 -9.07 -7.33
CA LEU A 267 9.02 -9.29 -5.89
C LEU A 267 10.40 -9.88 -5.58
N LEU A 268 10.79 -10.97 -6.25
CA LEU A 268 12.09 -11.63 -6.03
C LEU A 268 13.26 -10.68 -6.30
N SER A 269 13.17 -9.88 -7.39
CA SER A 269 14.16 -8.85 -7.71
C SER A 269 14.25 -7.77 -6.63
N TYR A 270 13.12 -7.38 -6.02
CA TYR A 270 13.10 -6.44 -4.91
C TYR A 270 13.87 -6.96 -3.69
N PHE A 271 13.80 -8.27 -3.41
CA PHE A 271 14.54 -8.94 -2.34
C PHE A 271 15.97 -9.35 -2.73
N GLY A 272 16.45 -8.92 -3.91
CA GLY A 272 17.84 -9.11 -4.32
C GLY A 272 18.12 -10.38 -5.13
N GLU A 273 17.10 -11.18 -5.44
CA GLU A 273 17.28 -12.34 -6.33
C GLU A 273 17.48 -11.89 -7.79
N LYS A 274 18.53 -12.42 -8.42
CA LYS A 274 18.87 -12.13 -9.81
C LYS A 274 18.53 -13.33 -10.69
N ASN A 275 18.24 -13.07 -11.97
CA ASN A 275 18.01 -14.10 -13.00
C ASN A 275 16.82 -15.04 -12.72
N THR A 276 15.75 -14.51 -12.11
CA THR A 276 14.51 -15.27 -11.89
C THR A 276 13.70 -15.38 -13.17
N GLU A 277 13.13 -16.56 -13.40
CA GLU A 277 12.22 -16.81 -14.52
C GLU A 277 10.81 -16.25 -14.24
N ASP A 278 10.05 -16.04 -15.30
CA ASP A 278 8.64 -15.66 -15.20
C ASP A 278 7.81 -16.83 -14.66
N CYS A 279 6.89 -16.56 -13.72
CA CYS A 279 6.15 -17.63 -13.00
C CYS A 279 5.08 -18.35 -13.85
N GLY A 280 4.73 -17.83 -15.00
CA GLY A 280 3.72 -18.40 -15.90
C GLY A 280 2.26 -18.33 -15.42
N CYS A 281 1.99 -17.89 -14.18
CA CYS A 281 0.65 -17.99 -13.58
C CYS A 281 0.12 -16.67 -12.97
N CYS A 282 0.88 -15.59 -12.95
CA CYS A 282 0.38 -14.27 -12.51
C CYS A 282 -0.43 -13.61 -13.64
N ASP A 283 -1.17 -12.54 -13.29
CA ASP A 283 -1.95 -11.76 -14.26
C ASP A 283 -1.14 -11.31 -15.48
N VAL A 284 0.11 -10.85 -15.26
CA VAL A 284 1.00 -10.42 -16.34
C VAL A 284 1.44 -11.59 -17.23
N CYS A 285 1.77 -12.74 -16.65
CA CYS A 285 2.17 -13.90 -17.43
C CYS A 285 1.00 -14.48 -18.23
N LEU A 286 -0.20 -14.51 -17.64
CA LEU A 286 -1.41 -15.01 -18.30
C LEU A 286 -1.82 -14.10 -19.47
N SER A 287 -1.81 -12.77 -19.29
CA SER A 287 -2.14 -11.83 -20.36
C SER A 287 -1.14 -11.89 -21.53
N LYS A 288 0.13 -12.20 -21.26
CA LYS A 288 1.11 -12.45 -22.31
C LYS A 288 0.85 -13.76 -23.08
N ASN A 289 0.39 -14.80 -22.37
CA ASN A 289 0.03 -16.08 -23.01
C ASN A 289 -1.21 -15.94 -23.90
N ASP A 290 -2.20 -15.12 -23.51
CA ASP A 290 -3.39 -14.82 -24.31
C ASP A 290 -3.04 -14.08 -25.62
N SER A 291 -1.92 -13.35 -25.67
CA SER A 291 -1.40 -12.73 -26.90
C SER A 291 -0.70 -13.71 -27.84
N GLY A 292 -0.52 -14.98 -27.46
CA GLY A 292 0.22 -15.98 -28.26
C GLY A 292 1.74 -15.72 -28.38
N LEU A 293 2.26 -14.75 -27.61
CA LEU A 293 3.66 -14.33 -27.64
C LEU A 293 4.41 -14.87 -26.43
N ASN A 294 5.61 -15.37 -26.64
CA ASN A 294 6.50 -15.64 -25.51
C ASN A 294 7.03 -14.31 -24.92
N ASN A 295 7.33 -14.31 -23.63
CA ASN A 295 7.77 -13.14 -22.90
C ASN A 295 9.03 -12.46 -23.47
N ARG A 296 9.91 -13.24 -24.10
CA ARG A 296 11.16 -12.75 -24.69
C ARG A 296 10.88 -11.89 -25.92
N ASP A 297 10.05 -12.40 -26.82
CA ASP A 297 9.67 -11.68 -28.04
C ASP A 297 8.86 -10.42 -27.72
N PHE A 298 7.86 -10.53 -26.82
CA PHE A 298 7.07 -9.39 -26.41
C PHE A 298 7.92 -8.25 -25.84
N ASN A 299 8.80 -8.54 -24.87
CA ASN A 299 9.66 -7.54 -24.28
C ASN A 299 10.65 -6.93 -25.29
N ALA A 300 11.22 -7.76 -26.16
CA ALA A 300 12.15 -7.28 -27.19
C ALA A 300 11.44 -6.36 -28.21
N ILE A 301 10.23 -6.72 -28.66
CA ILE A 301 9.42 -5.87 -29.55
C ILE A 301 9.07 -4.55 -28.86
N ARG A 302 8.58 -4.60 -27.62
CA ARG A 302 8.24 -3.40 -26.84
C ARG A 302 9.43 -2.44 -26.71
N ASP A 303 10.60 -2.95 -26.31
CA ASP A 303 11.79 -2.14 -26.06
C ASP A 303 12.32 -1.50 -27.36
N LEU A 304 12.20 -2.21 -28.48
CA LEU A 304 12.51 -1.67 -29.81
C LEU A 304 11.48 -0.60 -30.23
N LEU A 305 10.17 -0.82 -29.97
CA LEU A 305 9.14 0.18 -30.24
C LEU A 305 9.37 1.45 -29.42
N LEU A 306 9.70 1.34 -28.13
CA LEU A 306 10.02 2.49 -27.29
C LEU A 306 11.21 3.29 -27.85
N ARG A 307 12.27 2.62 -28.32
CA ARG A 307 13.42 3.29 -28.94
C ARG A 307 13.05 3.99 -30.24
N LEU A 308 12.29 3.33 -31.12
CA LEU A 308 11.91 3.89 -32.42
C LEU A 308 10.93 5.07 -32.27
N LEU A 309 10.00 4.99 -31.34
CA LEU A 309 9.00 6.02 -31.10
C LEU A 309 9.50 7.18 -30.23
N SER A 310 10.58 6.98 -29.44
CA SER A 310 11.21 8.09 -28.69
C SER A 310 11.79 9.18 -29.58
N THR A 311 12.21 8.82 -30.79
CA THR A 311 12.77 9.75 -31.81
C THR A 311 11.72 10.29 -32.77
N ARG A 312 10.56 9.61 -32.88
CA ARG A 312 9.46 9.96 -33.80
C ARG A 312 8.14 9.68 -33.12
N GLN A 313 7.40 10.72 -32.77
CA GLN A 313 6.21 10.64 -31.91
C GLN A 313 5.05 9.79 -32.45
N LEU A 314 4.95 9.57 -33.77
CA LEU A 314 3.86 8.83 -34.40
C LEU A 314 4.33 8.19 -35.69
N LEU A 315 4.24 6.87 -35.79
CA LEU A 315 4.65 6.10 -36.98
C LEU A 315 3.53 5.17 -37.46
N PRO A 316 3.32 5.02 -38.78
CA PRO A 316 2.44 3.97 -39.31
C PRO A 316 2.93 2.59 -38.89
N VAL A 317 2.03 1.69 -38.54
CA VAL A 317 2.38 0.31 -38.19
C VAL A 317 3.11 -0.36 -39.34
N THR A 318 2.68 -0.11 -40.58
CA THR A 318 3.33 -0.62 -41.80
C THR A 318 4.79 -0.19 -41.95
N THR A 319 5.16 0.96 -41.42
CA THR A 319 6.57 1.44 -41.45
C THR A 319 7.40 0.76 -40.34
N LEU A 320 6.78 0.32 -39.24
CA LEU A 320 7.48 -0.38 -38.16
C LEU A 320 7.72 -1.85 -38.45
N LEU A 321 6.86 -2.50 -39.24
CA LEU A 321 6.97 -3.93 -39.53
C LEU A 321 8.38 -4.33 -40.12
N PRO A 322 8.94 -3.64 -41.14
CA PRO A 322 10.24 -4.02 -41.67
C PRO A 322 11.43 -3.62 -40.78
N LEU A 323 11.20 -2.75 -39.79
CA LEU A 323 12.27 -2.28 -38.88
C LEU A 323 12.49 -3.20 -37.69
N LEU A 324 11.57 -4.13 -37.44
CA LEU A 324 11.61 -5.01 -36.30
C LEU A 324 11.92 -6.45 -36.74
N PRO A 325 12.93 -7.13 -36.14
CA PRO A 325 13.36 -8.47 -36.53
C PRO A 325 12.44 -9.58 -35.98
N PHE A 326 11.13 -9.42 -36.16
CA PHE A 326 10.09 -10.34 -35.65
C PHE A 326 9.02 -10.56 -36.75
N PRO A 327 8.28 -11.68 -36.70
CA PRO A 327 7.12 -11.88 -37.56
C PRO A 327 6.08 -10.78 -37.40
N GLU A 328 5.48 -10.34 -38.50
CA GLU A 328 4.50 -9.24 -38.56
C GLU A 328 3.34 -9.45 -37.55
N GLU A 329 2.82 -10.69 -37.48
CA GLU A 329 1.76 -11.07 -36.55
C GLU A 329 2.15 -10.78 -35.09
N LYS A 330 3.37 -11.09 -34.68
CA LYS A 330 3.88 -10.82 -33.34
C LYS A 330 4.01 -9.33 -33.09
N ILE A 331 4.47 -8.56 -34.05
CA ILE A 331 4.60 -7.09 -33.93
C ILE A 331 3.22 -6.46 -33.77
N VAL A 332 2.28 -6.80 -34.67
CA VAL A 332 0.91 -6.25 -34.66
C VAL A 332 0.19 -6.60 -33.34
N THR A 333 0.30 -7.86 -32.90
CA THR A 333 -0.31 -8.31 -31.63
C THR A 333 0.29 -7.56 -30.43
N THR A 334 1.62 -7.35 -30.43
CA THR A 334 2.29 -6.57 -29.37
C THR A 334 1.83 -5.11 -29.36
N ILE A 335 1.73 -4.47 -30.54
CA ILE A 335 1.27 -3.07 -30.67
C ILE A 335 -0.17 -2.92 -30.16
N ARG A 336 -1.08 -3.81 -30.56
CA ARG A 336 -2.47 -3.78 -30.07
C ARG A 336 -2.53 -3.95 -28.57
N PHE A 337 -1.84 -4.94 -28.03
CA PHE A 337 -1.79 -5.18 -26.61
C PHE A 337 -1.25 -3.96 -25.83
N LEU A 338 -0.17 -3.34 -26.31
CA LEU A 338 0.41 -2.15 -25.69
C LEU A 338 -0.56 -0.96 -25.74
N ALA A 339 -1.24 -0.73 -26.86
CA ALA A 339 -2.19 0.36 -27.00
C ALA A 339 -3.43 0.21 -26.09
N GLU A 340 -3.83 -1.03 -25.78
CA GLU A 340 -4.97 -1.32 -24.89
C GLU A 340 -4.59 -1.29 -23.40
N HIS A 341 -3.36 -1.68 -23.04
CA HIS A 341 -2.98 -1.95 -21.66
C HIS A 341 -1.88 -1.05 -21.11
N ASP A 342 -1.13 -0.33 -21.95
CA ASP A 342 -0.06 0.59 -21.53
C ASP A 342 -0.40 2.02 -21.91
N LYS A 343 -0.79 2.85 -20.94
CA LYS A 343 -1.18 4.27 -21.13
C LYS A 343 -0.11 5.13 -21.86
N ARG A 344 1.12 4.62 -22.01
CA ARG A 344 2.17 5.29 -22.76
C ARG A 344 1.99 5.14 -24.26
N PHE A 345 1.32 4.09 -24.72
CA PHE A 345 1.11 3.80 -26.13
C PHE A 345 -0.32 4.18 -26.54
N TYR A 346 -0.46 4.65 -27.75
CA TYR A 346 -1.76 4.82 -28.39
C TYR A 346 -1.71 4.41 -29.85
N LEU A 347 -2.84 3.89 -30.33
CA LEU A 347 -3.04 3.50 -31.73
C LEU A 347 -4.16 4.37 -32.31
N LYS A 348 -3.87 5.15 -33.33
CA LYS A 348 -4.83 6.00 -34.02
C LYS A 348 -4.63 5.91 -35.54
N GLU A 349 -5.70 5.58 -36.28
CA GLU A 349 -5.69 5.52 -37.75
C GLU A 349 -4.54 4.69 -38.34
N GLY A 350 -4.23 3.53 -37.73
CA GLY A 350 -3.14 2.64 -38.18
C GLY A 350 -1.73 3.15 -37.88
N LYS A 351 -1.61 4.20 -37.05
CA LYS A 351 -0.33 4.73 -36.57
C LYS A 351 -0.21 4.51 -35.05
N VAL A 352 0.98 4.12 -34.61
CA VAL A 352 1.32 3.94 -33.19
C VAL A 352 2.21 5.09 -32.72
N GLY A 353 1.95 5.58 -31.51
CA GLY A 353 2.73 6.61 -30.88
C GLY A 353 2.91 6.36 -29.39
N ILE A 354 3.79 7.13 -28.76
CA ILE A 354 3.97 7.18 -27.33
C ILE A 354 3.72 8.59 -26.80
N PHE A 355 3.11 8.70 -25.62
CA PHE A 355 3.03 9.97 -24.90
C PHE A 355 4.38 10.26 -24.24
N THR A 356 5.04 11.33 -24.65
CA THR A 356 6.38 11.74 -24.17
C THR A 356 6.36 12.49 -22.84
N ASP A 357 5.17 12.88 -22.34
CA ASP A 357 5.03 13.62 -21.08
C ASP A 357 4.05 12.96 -20.11
N ILE A 358 4.61 12.31 -19.09
CA ILE A 358 3.97 12.20 -17.77
C ILE A 358 4.68 13.21 -16.84
N GLY A 359 4.70 14.45 -17.28
CA GLY A 359 5.20 15.57 -16.50
C GLY A 359 4.37 16.82 -16.81
N ASN A 360 3.62 17.30 -15.81
CA ASN A 360 2.80 18.51 -15.78
C ASN A 360 1.40 18.42 -16.43
N ALA A 361 0.46 17.81 -15.71
CA ALA A 361 -0.90 18.34 -15.68
C ALA A 361 -1.04 19.12 -14.36
N ARG A 362 -1.15 20.46 -14.53
CA ARG A 362 -1.51 21.43 -13.49
C ARG A 362 -2.92 21.14 -12.94
#